data_892433d807dd5520f44e0a174d59f458
#
_entry.id   892433d807dd5520f44e0a174d59f458
#
_cell.length_a   1.000
_cell.length_b   1.000
_cell.length_c   1.000
_cell.angle_alpha   90.00
_cell.angle_beta   90.00
_cell.angle_gamma   90.00
#
_symmetry.space_group_name_H-M   'P 1'
#
loop_
_entity.id
_entity.type
_entity.pdbx_description
1 polymer ?
#
loop_
_entity_poly.entity_id
_entity_poly.type
_entity_poly.pdbx_seq_one_letter_code
_entity_poly.pdbx_strand_id
1 'polypeptide(L)'
;MAIPDRYLRLRSSQPYITTESTAGSYIAVSASDGFTTTEPLALSQTFNTSDISEVGTRLLQNRSFVNYAERATFDIPFLVKPSASAGTEPAEDTLLTKTFGTKTVSGGTSVTYSFSRVSDTFQVAQLVDTYKLYVANGTVIEGFSVDITRDGVFTMNANCRASRIRYSGPVNATGTDVSVTDSSPATVTLDPASNAVAADYFFAGQLVDIYDSSDTQVNTGGAATISSPSTTAATVGVQAASGDSFTVSATDYLVPHLPAATLSTYEPIATSAAQVYLAAQNTAAGSLIASANEFLATGFSMSVSKNLGDPSIAEMTGDKYPSAAYVSNDITVTGSFDFVMRPAQAYRFEQFARLEQIAIGVQVGDTAGSIVQIIIPSARVSISGTEQDGAAAASVDFALTQGSSATDAAAFSLIYK
;
A
#
# COMPACT_ATOMS: atom_id res chain seq x y z
N MET A 1 8.08 -37.01 2.66
CA MET A 1 8.82 -35.71 2.54
C MET A 1 8.02 -34.94 1.51
N ALA A 2 7.32 -33.98 1.92
CA ALA A 2 6.43 -33.35 1.02
C ALA A 2 6.92 -31.98 0.58
N ILE A 3 7.18 -31.09 1.47
CA ILE A 3 7.53 -29.70 1.13
C ILE A 3 9.02 -29.59 0.75
N PRO A 4 9.37 -29.02 -0.42
CA PRO A 4 10.77 -28.85 -0.84
C PRO A 4 11.56 -27.98 0.14
N ASP A 5 12.74 -28.45 0.55
CA ASP A 5 13.67 -27.68 1.37
C ASP A 5 14.54 -26.76 0.48
N ARG A 6 14.09 -25.54 0.25
CA ARG A 6 14.80 -24.53 -0.53
C ARG A 6 14.62 -23.11 0.01
N TYR A 7 15.58 -22.24 -0.29
CA TYR A 7 15.46 -20.82 0.05
C TYR A 7 14.43 -20.10 -0.82
N LEU A 8 13.54 -19.34 -0.19
CA LEU A 8 12.55 -18.51 -0.89
C LEU A 8 13.19 -17.23 -1.44
N ARG A 9 12.82 -16.84 -2.66
CA ARG A 9 13.35 -15.64 -3.34
C ARG A 9 12.37 -14.47 -3.17
N LEU A 10 12.74 -13.49 -2.36
CA LEU A 10 11.90 -12.32 -2.14
C LEU A 10 11.68 -11.48 -3.42
N ARG A 11 12.65 -11.47 -4.34
CA ARG A 11 12.56 -10.73 -5.61
C ARG A 11 11.51 -11.26 -6.61
N SER A 12 11.04 -12.48 -6.43
CA SER A 12 9.95 -13.06 -7.24
C SER A 12 8.57 -12.81 -6.62
N SER A 13 8.47 -11.91 -5.66
CA SER A 13 7.20 -11.58 -5.03
C SER A 13 6.40 -10.58 -5.86
N GLN A 14 5.12 -10.88 -6.07
CA GLN A 14 4.15 -10.01 -6.72
C GLN A 14 3.15 -9.50 -5.67
N PRO A 15 3.05 -8.19 -5.42
CA PRO A 15 2.02 -7.63 -4.56
C PRO A 15 0.68 -7.46 -5.28
N TYR A 16 -0.41 -7.58 -4.51
CA TYR A 16 -1.79 -7.35 -4.92
C TYR A 16 -2.46 -6.43 -3.92
N ILE A 17 -3.28 -5.52 -4.41
CA ILE A 17 -4.02 -4.55 -3.59
C ILE A 17 -5.51 -4.72 -3.87
N THR A 18 -6.27 -5.19 -2.88
CA THR A 18 -7.70 -5.48 -3.00
C THR A 18 -8.50 -4.64 -2.01
N THR A 19 -9.62 -4.05 -2.45
CA THR A 19 -10.52 -3.32 -1.55
C THR A 19 -11.24 -4.29 -0.62
N GLU A 20 -11.19 -4.07 0.68
CA GLU A 20 -11.93 -4.86 1.66
C GLU A 20 -13.43 -4.49 1.65
N SER A 21 -14.30 -5.49 1.58
CA SER A 21 -15.74 -5.32 1.76
C SER A 21 -16.12 -5.25 3.26
N THR A 22 -15.33 -5.92 4.08
CA THR A 22 -15.42 -5.88 5.55
C THR A 22 -14.01 -5.66 6.08
N ALA A 23 -13.83 -4.58 6.83
CA ALA A 23 -12.52 -4.19 7.34
C ALA A 23 -11.85 -5.32 8.14
N GLY A 24 -10.61 -5.62 7.80
CA GLY A 24 -9.81 -6.67 8.45
C GLY A 24 -10.12 -8.11 8.03
N SER A 25 -11.03 -8.33 7.08
CA SER A 25 -11.37 -9.66 6.55
C SER A 25 -10.57 -9.98 5.29
N TYR A 26 -10.22 -11.27 5.13
CA TYR A 26 -9.58 -11.73 3.91
C TYR A 26 -10.54 -11.67 2.72
N ILE A 27 -10.05 -11.18 1.60
CA ILE A 27 -10.76 -11.18 0.32
C ILE A 27 -9.91 -11.92 -0.71
N ALA A 28 -10.55 -12.80 -1.48
CA ALA A 28 -9.90 -13.49 -2.57
C ALA A 28 -9.36 -12.48 -3.60
N VAL A 29 -8.11 -12.66 -3.96
CA VAL A 29 -7.39 -11.77 -4.88
C VAL A 29 -7.68 -12.16 -6.32
N SER A 30 -7.90 -11.18 -7.18
CA SER A 30 -8.07 -11.36 -8.62
C SER A 30 -6.81 -10.96 -9.41
N ALA A 31 -6.71 -11.37 -10.67
CA ALA A 31 -5.60 -11.00 -11.54
C ALA A 31 -5.47 -9.47 -11.73
N SER A 32 -6.60 -8.76 -11.72
CA SER A 32 -6.65 -7.29 -11.87
C SER A 32 -6.18 -6.53 -10.62
N ASP A 33 -6.04 -7.19 -9.46
CA ASP A 33 -5.55 -6.58 -8.23
C ASP A 33 -4.01 -6.51 -8.17
N GLY A 34 -3.33 -7.07 -9.18
CA GLY A 34 -1.88 -7.04 -9.31
C GLY A 34 -1.35 -5.61 -9.33
N PHE A 35 -0.32 -5.34 -8.55
CA PHE A 35 0.28 -4.02 -8.40
C PHE A 35 1.81 -4.08 -8.59
N THR A 36 2.40 -3.01 -9.12
CA THR A 36 3.85 -2.94 -9.34
C THR A 36 4.50 -2.03 -8.30
N THR A 37 5.44 -2.58 -7.54
CA THR A 37 6.28 -1.82 -6.59
C THR A 37 7.72 -1.76 -7.09
N THR A 38 8.47 -0.76 -6.64
CA THR A 38 9.91 -0.64 -6.96
C THR A 38 10.75 -1.60 -6.15
N GLU A 39 10.25 -2.02 -4.98
CA GLU A 39 10.91 -2.94 -4.05
C GLU A 39 9.90 -3.95 -3.49
N PRO A 40 10.34 -5.15 -3.05
CA PRO A 40 9.50 -6.09 -2.34
C PRO A 40 8.98 -5.48 -1.03
N LEU A 41 7.71 -5.76 -0.70
CA LEU A 41 7.11 -5.24 0.53
C LEU A 41 7.65 -5.99 1.77
N ALA A 42 8.04 -5.23 2.79
CA ALA A 42 8.51 -5.77 4.07
C ALA A 42 7.33 -5.92 5.06
N LEU A 43 6.52 -6.96 4.88
CA LEU A 43 5.35 -7.21 5.72
C LEU A 43 5.77 -7.93 7.01
N SER A 44 5.75 -7.24 8.14
CA SER A 44 6.03 -7.78 9.47
C SER A 44 5.14 -7.17 10.53
N GLN A 45 4.85 -7.93 11.59
CA GLN A 45 4.06 -7.46 12.72
C GLN A 45 4.76 -7.85 14.04
N THR A 46 4.88 -6.88 14.94
CA THR A 46 5.47 -7.04 16.25
C THR A 46 4.40 -7.39 17.28
N PHE A 47 4.74 -8.27 18.21
CA PHE A 47 3.89 -8.61 19.35
C PHE A 47 4.49 -8.02 20.63
N ASN A 48 3.66 -7.31 21.38
CA ASN A 48 4.03 -6.83 22.69
C ASN A 48 3.94 -7.98 23.70
N THR A 49 5.02 -8.22 24.42
CA THR A 49 5.12 -9.30 25.40
C THR A 49 5.39 -8.74 26.80
N SER A 50 4.82 -9.37 27.81
CA SER A 50 5.16 -9.11 29.21
C SER A 50 5.82 -10.34 29.83
N ASP A 51 6.92 -10.12 30.52
CA ASP A 51 7.62 -11.15 31.28
C ASP A 51 7.18 -11.09 32.73
N ILE A 52 6.77 -12.22 33.26
CA ILE A 52 6.46 -12.37 34.71
C ILE A 52 7.56 -13.22 35.36
N SER A 53 8.21 -12.64 36.37
CA SER A 53 9.08 -13.38 37.26
C SER A 53 8.33 -13.74 38.54
N GLU A 54 8.18 -15.03 38.86
CA GLU A 54 7.60 -15.49 40.10
C GLU A 54 8.72 -15.79 41.12
N VAL A 55 8.59 -15.21 42.31
CA VAL A 55 9.48 -15.51 43.44
C VAL A 55 9.03 -16.81 44.09
N GLY A 56 9.90 -17.83 44.13
CA GLY A 56 9.63 -19.11 44.81
C GLY A 56 9.84 -20.35 43.95
N THR A 57 10.12 -20.22 42.67
CA THR A 57 10.56 -21.34 41.81
C THR A 57 12.08 -21.45 41.81
N ARG A 58 12.62 -22.67 41.97
CA ARG A 58 14.07 -22.93 41.95
C ARG A 58 14.75 -22.66 40.60
N LEU A 59 13.98 -22.42 39.56
CA LEU A 59 14.43 -22.04 38.24
C LEU A 59 13.83 -20.67 37.94
N LEU A 60 14.69 -19.67 37.70
CA LEU A 60 14.35 -18.39 37.11
C LEU A 60 13.87 -18.62 35.66
N GLN A 61 12.66 -19.07 35.51
CA GLN A 61 11.98 -19.05 34.20
C GLN A 61 11.10 -17.82 34.14
N ASN A 62 11.54 -16.82 33.38
CA ASN A 62 10.65 -15.76 32.99
C ASN A 62 9.57 -16.37 32.10
N ARG A 63 8.32 -16.24 32.51
CA ARG A 63 7.17 -16.57 31.65
C ARG A 63 6.83 -15.35 30.84
N SER A 64 6.93 -15.49 29.54
CA SER A 64 6.56 -14.44 28.60
C SER A 64 5.13 -14.66 28.08
N PHE A 65 4.32 -13.61 28.10
CA PHE A 65 2.96 -13.62 27.57
C PHE A 65 2.88 -12.61 26.41
N VAL A 66 2.23 -13.02 25.34
CA VAL A 66 1.82 -12.10 24.29
C VAL A 66 0.60 -11.33 24.78
N ASN A 67 0.74 -10.01 24.97
CA ASN A 67 -0.35 -9.14 25.40
C ASN A 67 -1.24 -8.76 24.23
N TYR A 68 -0.65 -8.14 23.23
CA TYR A 68 -1.35 -7.72 22.00
C TYR A 68 -0.34 -7.61 20.85
N ALA A 69 -0.87 -7.62 19.63
CA ALA A 69 -0.10 -7.31 18.44
C ALA A 69 -0.10 -5.80 18.22
N GLU A 70 1.06 -5.23 17.98
CA GLU A 70 1.14 -3.86 17.48
C GLU A 70 0.61 -3.80 16.04
N ARG A 71 0.16 -2.62 15.60
CA ARG A 71 -0.17 -2.45 14.20
C ARG A 71 1.08 -2.60 13.36
N ALA A 72 0.97 -3.36 12.29
CA ALA A 72 2.06 -3.46 11.33
C ALA A 72 2.17 -2.17 10.54
N THR A 73 3.40 -1.68 10.36
CA THR A 73 3.72 -0.55 9.49
C THR A 73 4.62 -1.03 8.36
N PHE A 74 4.34 -0.57 7.15
CA PHE A 74 5.15 -0.88 5.97
C PHE A 74 4.90 0.17 4.88
N ASP A 75 5.82 0.24 3.94
CA ASP A 75 5.77 1.18 2.84
C ASP A 75 5.45 0.47 1.53
N ILE A 76 4.72 1.15 0.66
CA ILE A 76 4.46 0.72 -0.72
C ILE A 76 5.10 1.75 -1.66
N PRO A 77 6.35 1.53 -2.08
CA PRO A 77 7.02 2.40 -3.04
C PRO A 77 6.59 2.03 -4.46
N PHE A 78 6.17 3.02 -5.25
CA PHE A 78 5.69 2.80 -6.61
C PHE A 78 6.07 3.92 -7.57
N LEU A 79 6.10 3.58 -8.86
CA LEU A 79 6.30 4.52 -9.95
C LEU A 79 4.96 5.11 -10.36
N VAL A 80 4.93 6.40 -10.64
CA VAL A 80 3.76 7.08 -11.19
C VAL A 80 3.70 6.83 -12.70
N LYS A 81 2.63 6.16 -13.15
CA LYS A 81 2.43 5.68 -14.52
C LYS A 81 1.11 6.21 -15.10
N PRO A 82 1.10 7.40 -15.68
CA PRO A 82 -0.08 7.94 -16.35
C PRO A 82 -0.55 7.03 -17.50
N SER A 83 -1.81 7.13 -17.84
CA SER A 83 -2.44 6.26 -18.86
C SER A 83 -2.09 6.62 -20.31
N ALA A 84 -1.32 7.67 -20.56
CA ALA A 84 -1.08 8.28 -21.86
C ALA A 84 -2.36 8.79 -22.57
N SER A 85 -3.49 8.84 -21.87
CA SER A 85 -4.78 9.36 -22.35
C SER A 85 -5.42 10.25 -21.31
N ALA A 86 -5.65 11.51 -21.64
CA ALA A 86 -6.27 12.46 -20.72
C ALA A 86 -7.64 11.98 -20.24
N GLY A 87 -7.92 12.11 -18.95
CA GLY A 87 -9.18 11.67 -18.34
C GLY A 87 -9.35 10.15 -18.20
N THR A 88 -8.28 9.38 -18.42
CA THR A 88 -8.21 7.94 -18.16
C THR A 88 -7.39 7.70 -16.89
N GLU A 89 -7.83 6.75 -16.08
CA GLU A 89 -7.22 6.41 -14.80
C GLU A 89 -5.80 5.87 -14.96
N PRO A 90 -4.86 6.26 -14.08
CA PRO A 90 -3.47 5.77 -14.11
C PRO A 90 -3.37 4.32 -13.63
N ALA A 91 -2.18 3.72 -13.77
CA ALA A 91 -1.92 2.35 -13.34
C ALA A 91 -2.11 2.13 -11.83
N GLU A 92 -1.83 3.16 -11.05
CA GLU A 92 -1.88 3.19 -9.58
C GLU A 92 -3.23 3.68 -9.02
N ASP A 93 -4.29 3.76 -9.83
CA ASP A 93 -5.60 4.31 -9.45
C ASP A 93 -6.15 3.75 -8.15
N THR A 94 -6.09 2.43 -7.97
CA THR A 94 -6.58 1.77 -6.74
C THR A 94 -5.88 2.30 -5.51
N LEU A 95 -4.54 2.39 -5.51
CA LEU A 95 -3.76 2.90 -4.39
C LEU A 95 -3.99 4.40 -4.17
N LEU A 96 -4.04 5.19 -5.23
CA LEU A 96 -4.32 6.63 -5.15
C LEU A 96 -5.71 6.91 -4.59
N THR A 97 -6.71 6.15 -5.00
CA THR A 97 -8.07 6.28 -4.45
C THR A 97 -8.09 6.01 -2.95
N LYS A 98 -7.34 5.01 -2.45
CA LYS A 98 -7.19 4.74 -1.02
C LYS A 98 -6.36 5.80 -0.30
N THR A 99 -5.38 6.37 -0.96
CA THR A 99 -4.53 7.44 -0.41
C THR A 99 -5.31 8.75 -0.23
N PHE A 100 -6.03 9.17 -1.25
CA PHE A 100 -6.71 10.46 -1.29
C PHE A 100 -8.15 10.37 -0.77
N GLY A 101 -8.85 9.29 -1.01
CA GLY A 101 -10.22 9.03 -0.55
C GLY A 101 -11.32 9.56 -1.48
N THR A 102 -11.05 10.52 -2.36
CA THR A 102 -12.01 11.03 -3.35
C THR A 102 -11.39 11.11 -4.72
N LYS A 103 -12.07 10.53 -5.71
CA LYS A 103 -11.69 10.56 -7.12
C LYS A 103 -12.77 11.22 -7.96
N THR A 104 -12.38 12.10 -8.87
CA THR A 104 -13.28 12.71 -9.87
C THR A 104 -12.67 12.51 -11.26
N VAL A 105 -13.40 11.85 -12.14
CA VAL A 105 -13.00 11.62 -13.53
C VAL A 105 -13.75 12.58 -14.44
N SER A 106 -13.01 13.39 -15.19
CA SER A 106 -13.52 14.24 -16.27
C SER A 106 -13.06 13.64 -17.59
N GLY A 107 -13.90 12.82 -18.22
CA GLY A 107 -13.55 12.07 -19.42
C GLY A 107 -12.90 12.92 -20.51
N GLY A 108 -11.79 12.44 -21.08
CA GLY A 108 -11.00 13.14 -22.09
C GLY A 108 -10.25 14.39 -21.59
N THR A 109 -10.25 14.68 -20.28
CA THR A 109 -9.63 15.90 -19.72
C THR A 109 -8.71 15.62 -18.57
N SER A 110 -9.21 15.01 -17.48
CA SER A 110 -8.41 14.78 -16.26
C SER A 110 -9.00 13.75 -15.32
N VAL A 111 -8.14 13.16 -14.50
CA VAL A 111 -8.52 12.43 -13.29
C VAL A 111 -7.95 13.18 -12.09
N THR A 112 -8.81 13.58 -11.17
CA THR A 112 -8.44 14.36 -10.00
C THR A 112 -8.66 13.54 -8.73
N TYR A 113 -7.61 13.40 -7.94
CA TYR A 113 -7.65 12.82 -6.60
C TYR A 113 -7.61 13.96 -5.59
N SER A 114 -8.65 14.07 -4.79
CA SER A 114 -8.79 15.09 -3.75
C SER A 114 -8.76 14.42 -2.38
N PHE A 115 -8.18 15.09 -1.42
CA PHE A 115 -7.99 14.53 -0.09
C PHE A 115 -9.31 14.40 0.67
N SER A 116 -9.48 13.26 1.35
CA SER A 116 -10.55 13.00 2.31
C SER A 116 -9.98 12.36 3.57
N ARG A 117 -10.52 12.72 4.72
CA ARG A 117 -10.16 12.09 6.01
C ARG A 117 -10.62 10.65 6.12
N VAL A 118 -11.69 10.30 5.40
CA VAL A 118 -12.20 8.92 5.39
C VAL A 118 -11.20 8.04 4.64
N SER A 119 -10.67 7.05 5.32
CA SER A 119 -9.79 6.05 4.74
C SER A 119 -10.50 4.72 4.73
N ASP A 120 -10.85 4.24 3.54
CA ASP A 120 -11.32 2.87 3.38
C ASP A 120 -10.17 1.90 3.60
N THR A 121 -10.44 0.79 4.27
CA THR A 121 -9.47 -0.28 4.43
C THR A 121 -9.30 -1.08 3.14
N PHE A 122 -8.12 -1.64 2.99
CA PHE A 122 -7.79 -2.53 1.89
C PHE A 122 -6.89 -3.67 2.37
N GLN A 123 -6.82 -4.71 1.58
CA GLN A 123 -5.93 -5.83 1.78
C GLN A 123 -4.71 -5.70 0.87
N VAL A 124 -3.53 -5.98 1.43
CA VAL A 124 -2.31 -6.20 0.65
C VAL A 124 -1.94 -7.67 0.75
N ALA A 125 -1.85 -8.35 -0.38
CA ALA A 125 -1.41 -9.73 -0.45
C ALA A 125 -0.12 -9.82 -1.25
N GLN A 126 0.84 -10.61 -0.79
CA GLN A 126 2.13 -10.82 -1.45
C GLN A 126 2.52 -12.29 -1.40
N LEU A 127 2.65 -12.91 -2.56
CA LEU A 127 3.13 -14.28 -2.66
C LEU A 127 4.65 -14.26 -2.89
N VAL A 128 5.38 -14.90 -1.99
CA VAL A 128 6.84 -15.02 -2.07
C VAL A 128 7.20 -16.39 -2.61
N ASP A 129 7.87 -16.39 -3.76
CA ASP A 129 8.41 -17.57 -4.45
C ASP A 129 7.40 -18.73 -4.59
N THR A 130 6.15 -18.40 -4.85
CA THR A 130 5.03 -19.35 -5.02
C THR A 130 4.67 -20.22 -3.80
N TYR A 131 5.34 -20.06 -2.66
CA TYR A 131 5.15 -20.93 -1.49
C TYR A 131 4.60 -20.23 -0.26
N LYS A 132 4.87 -18.95 -0.07
CA LYS A 132 4.47 -18.26 1.16
C LYS A 132 3.68 -17.01 0.85
N LEU A 133 2.44 -16.99 1.29
CA LEU A 133 1.54 -15.85 1.15
C LEU A 133 1.57 -15.01 2.43
N TYR A 134 1.82 -13.72 2.28
CA TYR A 134 1.66 -12.70 3.30
C TYR A 134 0.40 -11.89 2.98
N VAL A 135 -0.45 -11.69 3.97
CA VAL A 135 -1.68 -10.91 3.84
C VAL A 135 -1.76 -9.89 4.96
N ALA A 136 -1.72 -8.62 4.60
CA ALA A 136 -1.98 -7.50 5.50
C ALA A 136 -3.44 -7.07 5.35
N ASN A 137 -4.24 -7.27 6.40
CA ASN A 137 -5.66 -6.94 6.44
C ASN A 137 -5.91 -5.68 7.29
N GLY A 138 -7.01 -4.99 7.01
CA GLY A 138 -7.34 -3.74 7.67
C GLY A 138 -6.27 -2.68 7.44
N THR A 139 -5.68 -2.67 6.24
CA THR A 139 -4.64 -1.71 5.88
C THR A 139 -5.28 -0.37 5.54
N VAL A 140 -4.68 0.69 6.04
CA VAL A 140 -4.99 2.08 5.67
C VAL A 140 -3.70 2.81 5.32
N ILE A 141 -3.80 3.84 4.52
CA ILE A 141 -2.67 4.73 4.23
C ILE A 141 -2.65 5.83 5.28
N GLU A 142 -1.58 5.85 6.08
CA GLU A 142 -1.33 6.86 7.10
C GLU A 142 -0.74 8.14 6.50
N GLY A 143 -0.01 8.00 5.39
CA GLY A 143 0.60 9.12 4.71
C GLY A 143 1.22 8.70 3.39
N PHE A 144 1.80 9.65 2.69
CA PHE A 144 2.62 9.37 1.52
C PHE A 144 3.70 10.43 1.37
N SER A 145 4.76 10.07 0.66
CA SER A 145 5.83 10.99 0.30
C SER A 145 6.04 10.99 -1.21
N VAL A 146 6.51 12.14 -1.68
CA VAL A 146 6.86 12.41 -3.07
C VAL A 146 8.25 12.99 -3.07
N ASP A 147 9.11 12.51 -3.95
CA ASP A 147 10.43 13.07 -4.20
C ASP A 147 10.64 13.21 -5.71
N ILE A 148 10.88 14.43 -6.16
CA ILE A 148 11.06 14.78 -7.57
C ILE A 148 12.44 15.42 -7.71
N THR A 149 13.37 14.67 -8.28
CA THR A 149 14.69 15.13 -8.66
C THR A 149 14.80 15.23 -10.18
N ARG A 150 15.71 16.05 -10.69
CA ARG A 150 15.83 16.30 -12.13
C ARG A 150 16.10 15.05 -12.96
N ASP A 151 16.93 14.14 -12.43
CA ASP A 151 17.47 13.01 -13.18
C ASP A 151 16.84 11.69 -12.70
N GLY A 152 15.55 11.50 -12.90
CA GLY A 152 14.88 10.31 -12.40
C GLY A 152 13.53 10.04 -13.05
N VAL A 153 12.80 9.14 -12.42
CA VAL A 153 11.39 8.88 -12.68
C VAL A 153 10.57 9.32 -11.50
N PHE A 154 9.33 9.71 -11.72
CA PHE A 154 8.46 10.16 -10.66
C PHE A 154 8.05 8.97 -9.78
N THR A 155 8.47 9.01 -8.52
CA THR A 155 8.17 7.98 -7.52
C THR A 155 7.31 8.55 -6.40
N MET A 156 6.43 7.71 -5.88
CA MET A 156 5.68 7.97 -4.66
C MET A 156 5.86 6.80 -3.70
N ASN A 157 5.81 7.08 -2.42
CA ASN A 157 5.84 6.06 -1.38
C ASN A 157 4.62 6.23 -0.48
N ALA A 158 3.76 5.20 -0.39
CA ALA A 158 2.61 5.20 0.50
C ALA A 158 2.98 4.51 1.81
N ASN A 159 2.87 5.24 2.93
CA ASN A 159 3.10 4.72 4.27
C ASN A 159 1.80 4.06 4.77
N CYS A 160 1.84 2.78 5.02
CA CYS A 160 0.70 1.95 5.34
C CYS A 160 0.72 1.48 6.80
N ARG A 161 -0.46 1.34 7.38
CA ARG A 161 -0.67 0.75 8.68
C ARG A 161 -1.75 -0.32 8.58
N ALA A 162 -1.44 -1.56 8.99
CA ALA A 162 -2.36 -2.69 8.96
C ALA A 162 -2.77 -3.14 10.36
N SER A 163 -3.99 -3.61 10.50
CA SER A 163 -4.47 -4.18 11.77
C SER A 163 -3.86 -5.54 12.04
N ARG A 164 -3.70 -6.36 11.01
CA ARG A 164 -3.18 -7.72 11.15
C ARG A 164 -2.39 -8.15 9.91
N ILE A 165 -1.23 -8.77 10.14
CA ILE A 165 -0.52 -9.55 9.12
C ILE A 165 -0.74 -11.02 9.39
N ARG A 166 -1.18 -11.74 8.36
CA ARG A 166 -1.34 -13.18 8.36
C ARG A 166 -0.37 -13.82 7.39
N TYR A 167 -0.05 -15.07 7.69
CA TYR A 167 0.84 -15.89 6.87
C TYR A 167 0.10 -17.15 6.46
N SER A 168 0.18 -17.50 5.19
CA SER A 168 -0.21 -18.80 4.68
C SER A 168 1.00 -19.41 3.97
N GLY A 169 1.29 -20.67 4.26
CA GLY A 169 2.44 -21.38 3.71
C GLY A 169 2.05 -22.79 3.30
N PRO A 170 3.01 -23.57 2.80
CA PRO A 170 2.74 -24.93 2.43
C PRO A 170 2.43 -25.77 3.69
N VAL A 171 1.40 -26.60 3.59
CA VAL A 171 0.99 -27.54 4.66
C VAL A 171 0.72 -28.91 4.06
N ASN A 172 1.29 -29.95 4.70
CA ASN A 172 1.06 -31.32 4.28
C ASN A 172 -0.38 -31.76 4.57
N ALA A 173 -0.96 -32.54 3.68
CA ALA A 173 -2.14 -33.31 3.94
C ALA A 173 -1.78 -34.59 4.70
N THR A 174 -2.73 -35.12 5.45
CA THR A 174 -2.61 -36.41 6.17
C THR A 174 -3.94 -37.16 6.17
N GLY A 175 -3.90 -38.43 6.54
CA GLY A 175 -5.10 -39.27 6.64
C GLY A 175 -5.35 -40.14 5.40
N THR A 176 -6.60 -40.33 5.02
CA THR A 176 -7.01 -41.11 3.86
C THR A 176 -7.15 -40.23 2.62
N ASP A 177 -7.02 -40.83 1.45
CA ASP A 177 -7.25 -40.15 0.18
C ASP A 177 -8.65 -39.52 0.12
N VAL A 178 -8.72 -38.27 -0.33
CA VAL A 178 -9.96 -37.49 -0.41
C VAL A 178 -10.22 -37.10 -1.87
N SER A 179 -11.32 -37.50 -2.43
CA SER A 179 -11.78 -37.05 -3.76
C SER A 179 -12.38 -35.65 -3.62
N VAL A 180 -11.83 -34.69 -4.34
CA VAL A 180 -12.27 -33.29 -4.39
C VAL A 180 -12.90 -33.02 -5.75
N THR A 181 -14.09 -32.42 -5.76
CA THR A 181 -14.86 -32.08 -6.97
C THR A 181 -15.24 -30.59 -6.95
N ASP A 182 -15.73 -30.09 -8.06
CA ASP A 182 -16.26 -28.73 -8.20
C ASP A 182 -17.66 -28.53 -7.61
N SER A 183 -18.39 -29.62 -7.38
CA SER A 183 -19.80 -29.58 -6.96
C SER A 183 -19.99 -29.31 -5.46
N SER A 184 -19.05 -29.75 -4.62
CA SER A 184 -19.10 -29.52 -3.18
C SER A 184 -17.71 -29.60 -2.55
N PRO A 185 -17.43 -28.81 -1.50
CA PRO A 185 -16.16 -28.90 -0.78
C PRO A 185 -15.99 -30.27 -0.12
N ALA A 186 -14.80 -30.84 -0.26
CA ALA A 186 -14.37 -32.03 0.44
C ALA A 186 -13.49 -31.68 1.64
N THR A 187 -13.61 -32.44 2.74
CA THR A 187 -12.81 -32.18 3.94
C THR A 187 -11.45 -32.88 3.84
N VAL A 188 -10.39 -32.08 3.81
CA VAL A 188 -9.00 -32.55 3.82
C VAL A 188 -8.44 -32.36 5.23
N THR A 189 -7.79 -33.40 5.75
CA THR A 189 -7.06 -33.32 7.03
C THR A 189 -5.62 -32.88 6.76
N LEU A 190 -5.13 -31.93 7.56
CA LEU A 190 -3.79 -31.37 7.45
C LEU A 190 -2.88 -31.94 8.54
N ASP A 191 -1.57 -31.87 8.29
CA ASP A 191 -0.51 -32.14 9.29
C ASP A 191 0.24 -30.84 9.62
N PRO A 192 -0.37 -29.93 10.39
CA PRO A 192 0.24 -28.69 10.77
C PRO A 192 1.25 -28.89 11.91
N ALA A 193 2.01 -27.83 12.24
CA ALA A 193 2.81 -27.82 13.47
C ALA A 193 1.92 -28.07 14.71
N SER A 194 2.51 -28.63 15.76
CA SER A 194 1.80 -29.02 16.98
C SER A 194 0.85 -27.93 17.51
N ASN A 195 -0.40 -28.32 17.78
CA ASN A 195 -1.48 -27.48 18.29
C ASN A 195 -2.00 -26.36 17.35
N ALA A 196 -1.60 -26.33 16.09
CA ALA A 196 -2.14 -25.40 15.13
C ALA A 196 -3.45 -25.94 14.51
N VAL A 197 -4.35 -25.02 14.15
CA VAL A 197 -5.61 -25.31 13.46
C VAL A 197 -5.54 -24.86 12.00
N ALA A 198 -6.44 -25.34 11.16
CA ALA A 198 -6.41 -24.99 9.73
C ALA A 198 -6.55 -23.48 9.48
N ALA A 199 -7.31 -22.77 10.31
CA ALA A 199 -7.47 -21.32 10.23
C ALA A 199 -6.20 -20.51 10.53
N ASP A 200 -5.15 -21.13 11.07
CA ASP A 200 -3.84 -20.50 11.25
C ASP A 200 -3.04 -20.43 9.94
N TYR A 201 -3.34 -21.31 8.99
CA TYR A 201 -2.61 -21.43 7.71
C TYR A 201 -3.41 -20.97 6.50
N PHE A 202 -4.72 -21.05 6.54
CA PHE A 202 -5.58 -20.78 5.39
C PHE A 202 -6.72 -19.84 5.71
N PHE A 203 -7.21 -19.16 4.68
CA PHE A 203 -8.36 -18.24 4.74
C PHE A 203 -9.52 -18.79 3.92
N ALA A 204 -10.75 -18.54 4.35
CA ALA A 204 -11.91 -18.85 3.53
C ALA A 204 -11.88 -18.02 2.23
N GLY A 205 -12.09 -18.69 1.09
CA GLY A 205 -11.96 -18.08 -0.22
C GLY A 205 -10.54 -18.02 -0.80
N GLN A 206 -9.52 -18.45 -0.04
CA GLN A 206 -8.15 -18.51 -0.53
C GLN A 206 -7.99 -19.56 -1.62
N LEU A 207 -7.23 -19.23 -2.66
CA LEU A 207 -6.84 -20.19 -3.70
C LEU A 207 -5.58 -20.96 -3.26
N VAL A 208 -5.52 -22.22 -3.63
CA VAL A 208 -4.40 -23.13 -3.36
C VAL A 208 -4.09 -24.01 -4.55
N ASP A 209 -2.81 -24.31 -4.73
CA ASP A 209 -2.36 -25.41 -5.57
C ASP A 209 -2.03 -26.61 -4.68
N ILE A 210 -2.20 -27.80 -5.22
CA ILE A 210 -1.93 -29.05 -4.53
C ILE A 210 -0.88 -29.81 -5.32
N TYR A 211 0.18 -30.21 -4.63
CA TYR A 211 1.31 -30.93 -5.19
C TYR A 211 1.45 -32.31 -4.54
N ASP A 212 1.83 -33.29 -5.31
CA ASP A 212 2.19 -34.61 -4.80
C ASP A 212 3.61 -34.62 -4.19
N SER A 213 4.01 -35.77 -3.66
CA SER A 213 5.35 -35.97 -3.07
C SER A 213 6.51 -35.86 -4.07
N SER A 214 6.20 -35.79 -5.38
CA SER A 214 7.14 -35.64 -6.49
C SER A 214 7.19 -34.20 -7.05
N ASP A 215 6.56 -33.24 -6.37
CA ASP A 215 6.42 -31.85 -6.84
C ASP A 215 5.57 -31.69 -8.12
N THR A 216 4.68 -32.65 -8.39
CA THR A 216 3.77 -32.54 -9.53
C THR A 216 2.43 -31.97 -9.07
N GLN A 217 1.93 -30.96 -9.79
CA GLN A 217 0.64 -30.36 -9.45
C GLN A 217 -0.50 -31.34 -9.75
N VAL A 218 -1.34 -31.59 -8.75
CA VAL A 218 -2.47 -32.53 -8.80
C VAL A 218 -3.73 -31.89 -9.36
N ASN A 219 -4.01 -30.62 -8.97
CA ASN A 219 -5.17 -29.85 -9.45
C ASN A 219 -4.85 -29.11 -10.76
N THR A 220 -4.65 -29.85 -11.84
CA THR A 220 -4.21 -29.31 -13.14
C THR A 220 -5.29 -28.51 -13.90
N GLY A 221 -6.56 -28.63 -13.54
CA GLY A 221 -7.67 -27.88 -14.13
C GLY A 221 -7.81 -26.45 -13.59
N GLY A 222 -7.09 -26.11 -12.54
CA GLY A 222 -7.07 -24.77 -11.93
C GLY A 222 -6.86 -24.80 -10.43
N ALA A 223 -6.57 -23.63 -9.84
CA ALA A 223 -6.39 -23.52 -8.39
C ALA A 223 -7.68 -23.91 -7.65
N ALA A 224 -7.52 -24.71 -6.60
CA ALA A 224 -8.63 -25.09 -5.73
C ALA A 224 -8.95 -23.96 -4.72
N THR A 225 -10.18 -23.89 -4.25
CA THR A 225 -10.64 -22.89 -3.30
C THR A 225 -10.76 -23.48 -1.90
N ILE A 226 -10.22 -22.81 -0.90
CA ILE A 226 -10.47 -23.11 0.51
C ILE A 226 -11.84 -22.55 0.90
N SER A 227 -12.80 -23.42 1.19
CA SER A 227 -14.16 -23.01 1.54
C SER A 227 -14.33 -22.70 3.03
N SER A 228 -13.73 -23.53 3.90
CA SER A 228 -13.93 -23.44 5.35
C SER A 228 -12.74 -24.01 6.12
N PRO A 229 -11.74 -23.17 6.49
CA PRO A 229 -10.69 -23.62 7.40
C PRO A 229 -11.25 -23.74 8.81
N SER A 230 -11.05 -24.88 9.46
CA SER A 230 -11.53 -25.10 10.84
C SER A 230 -10.74 -24.24 11.84
N THR A 231 -11.44 -23.63 12.78
CA THR A 231 -10.87 -22.88 13.91
C THR A 231 -10.57 -23.74 15.13
N THR A 232 -10.93 -25.03 15.10
CA THR A 232 -10.76 -25.95 16.24
C THR A 232 -10.05 -27.25 15.88
N ALA A 233 -9.82 -27.52 14.61
CA ALA A 233 -9.19 -28.73 14.12
C ALA A 233 -8.25 -28.44 12.94
N ALA A 234 -7.41 -29.40 12.61
CA ALA A 234 -6.53 -29.34 11.44
C ALA A 234 -7.24 -29.83 10.17
N THR A 235 -8.47 -29.39 9.93
CA THR A 235 -9.26 -29.78 8.77
C THR A 235 -9.69 -28.56 7.95
N VAL A 236 -9.69 -28.71 6.63
CA VAL A 236 -10.04 -27.66 5.70
C VAL A 236 -10.98 -28.18 4.63
N GLY A 237 -12.00 -27.41 4.28
CA GLY A 237 -12.83 -27.68 3.11
C GLY A 237 -12.12 -27.23 1.84
N VAL A 238 -11.90 -28.12 0.90
CA VAL A 238 -11.26 -27.85 -0.40
C VAL A 238 -12.26 -28.12 -1.50
N GLN A 239 -12.42 -27.19 -2.44
CA GLN A 239 -13.29 -27.31 -3.60
C GLN A 239 -12.46 -27.14 -4.88
N ALA A 240 -12.63 -28.03 -5.84
CA ALA A 240 -11.97 -27.95 -7.13
C ALA A 240 -12.46 -26.74 -7.95
N ALA A 241 -11.65 -26.29 -8.90
CA ALA A 241 -12.08 -25.34 -9.91
C ALA A 241 -13.24 -25.92 -10.74
N SER A 242 -14.03 -25.04 -11.38
CA SER A 242 -15.20 -25.47 -12.17
C SER A 242 -14.78 -26.44 -13.28
N GLY A 243 -15.41 -27.60 -13.31
CA GLY A 243 -15.15 -28.68 -14.28
C GLY A 243 -13.94 -29.56 -13.94
N ASP A 244 -13.26 -29.31 -12.80
CA ASP A 244 -12.10 -30.11 -12.37
C ASP A 244 -12.50 -31.13 -11.27
N SER A 245 -11.68 -32.18 -11.15
CA SER A 245 -11.75 -33.16 -10.07
C SER A 245 -10.40 -33.82 -9.88
N PHE A 246 -9.97 -33.99 -8.63
CA PHE A 246 -8.69 -34.58 -8.28
C PHE A 246 -8.79 -35.33 -6.94
N THR A 247 -7.75 -36.07 -6.60
CA THR A 247 -7.67 -36.76 -5.29
C THR A 247 -6.48 -36.15 -4.52
N VAL A 248 -6.74 -35.79 -3.25
CA VAL A 248 -5.69 -35.38 -2.31
C VAL A 248 -5.28 -36.57 -1.48
N SER A 249 -4.01 -36.94 -1.54
CA SER A 249 -3.43 -38.08 -0.80
C SER A 249 -2.67 -37.61 0.45
N ALA A 250 -2.43 -38.53 1.38
CA ALA A 250 -1.76 -38.24 2.64
C ALA A 250 -0.31 -37.72 2.52
N THR A 251 0.28 -37.80 1.32
CA THR A 251 1.64 -37.31 1.04
C THR A 251 1.66 -36.01 0.26
N ASP A 252 0.50 -35.49 -0.09
CA ASP A 252 0.36 -34.26 -0.85
C ASP A 252 0.50 -33.05 0.08
N TYR A 253 0.74 -31.89 -0.51
CA TYR A 253 0.79 -30.64 0.22
C TYR A 253 0.07 -29.51 -0.51
N LEU A 254 -0.57 -28.64 0.27
CA LEU A 254 -1.30 -27.47 -0.21
C LEU A 254 -0.40 -26.26 -0.15
N VAL A 255 -0.38 -25.46 -1.21
CA VAL A 255 0.42 -24.24 -1.35
C VAL A 255 -0.51 -23.08 -1.69
N PRO A 256 -0.34 -21.90 -1.08
CA PRO A 256 -1.08 -20.72 -1.47
C PRO A 256 -0.90 -20.40 -2.96
N HIS A 257 -2.01 -20.08 -3.63
CA HIS A 257 -2.02 -19.64 -5.01
C HIS A 257 -2.53 -18.22 -5.13
N LEU A 258 -1.89 -17.39 -5.96
CA LEU A 258 -2.45 -16.13 -6.45
C LEU A 258 -2.53 -16.19 -7.98
N PRO A 259 -3.62 -15.66 -8.57
CA PRO A 259 -3.76 -15.64 -10.03
C PRO A 259 -2.62 -14.80 -10.64
N ALA A 260 -2.22 -15.12 -11.85
CA ALA A 260 -1.21 -14.31 -12.55
C ALA A 260 -1.68 -12.85 -12.68
N ALA A 261 -0.87 -11.90 -12.20
CA ALA A 261 -1.24 -10.50 -12.19
C ALA A 261 -1.38 -9.93 -13.60
N THR A 262 -2.47 -9.22 -13.84
CA THR A 262 -2.63 -8.39 -15.04
C THR A 262 -2.06 -7.00 -14.72
N LEU A 263 -0.78 -6.81 -15.05
CA LEU A 263 -0.09 -5.55 -14.78
C LEU A 263 -0.35 -4.54 -15.89
N SER A 264 -0.41 -3.26 -15.51
CA SER A 264 -0.48 -2.16 -16.47
C SER A 264 0.80 -2.08 -17.31
N THR A 265 0.64 -1.80 -18.59
CA THR A 265 1.72 -1.54 -19.55
C THR A 265 2.07 -0.05 -19.64
N TYR A 266 1.48 0.80 -18.81
CA TYR A 266 1.75 2.23 -18.82
C TYR A 266 3.19 2.52 -18.38
N GLU A 267 3.80 3.51 -19.05
CA GLU A 267 5.19 3.89 -18.79
C GLU A 267 5.30 4.89 -17.62
N PRO A 268 6.36 4.79 -16.82
CA PRO A 268 6.61 5.76 -15.77
C PRO A 268 6.99 7.12 -16.35
N ILE A 269 6.57 8.20 -15.68
CA ILE A 269 6.87 9.56 -16.12
C ILE A 269 8.27 10.00 -15.67
N ALA A 270 9.04 10.57 -16.60
CA ALA A 270 10.36 11.13 -16.31
C ALA A 270 10.23 12.51 -15.63
N THR A 271 11.10 12.77 -14.66
CA THR A 271 11.09 14.02 -13.90
C THR A 271 11.89 15.16 -14.52
N SER A 272 12.57 14.91 -15.64
CA SER A 272 13.37 15.93 -16.35
C SER A 272 12.55 17.16 -16.83
N ALA A 273 11.23 16.98 -17.01
CA ALA A 273 10.29 18.04 -17.36
C ALA A 273 9.47 18.54 -16.15
N ALA A 274 9.94 18.31 -14.93
CA ALA A 274 9.25 18.78 -13.73
C ALA A 274 9.42 20.31 -13.57
N GLN A 275 8.31 20.99 -13.25
CA GLN A 275 8.24 22.42 -13.04
C GLN A 275 7.50 22.76 -11.77
N VAL A 276 7.97 23.76 -11.04
CA VAL A 276 7.33 24.31 -9.83
C VAL A 276 6.71 25.66 -10.16
N TYR A 277 5.53 25.92 -9.65
CA TYR A 277 4.76 27.14 -9.87
C TYR A 277 4.37 27.76 -8.53
N LEU A 278 4.51 29.07 -8.43
CA LEU A 278 4.13 29.83 -7.24
C LEU A 278 3.17 30.96 -7.62
N ALA A 279 2.09 31.10 -6.87
CA ALA A 279 1.10 32.16 -7.07
C ALA A 279 0.52 32.63 -5.72
N ALA A 280 -0.33 33.65 -5.77
CA ALA A 280 -1.07 34.08 -4.59
C ALA A 280 -1.96 32.93 -4.08
N GLN A 281 -2.21 32.91 -2.77
CA GLN A 281 -3.09 31.95 -2.11
C GLN A 281 -4.41 31.74 -2.86
N ASN A 282 -4.90 30.52 -2.90
CA ASN A 282 -6.17 30.13 -3.53
C ASN A 282 -6.26 30.41 -5.05
N THR A 283 -5.13 30.58 -5.72
CA THR A 283 -5.13 30.65 -7.20
C THR A 283 -5.63 29.31 -7.75
N ALA A 284 -6.63 29.36 -8.64
CA ALA A 284 -7.18 28.16 -9.27
C ALA A 284 -6.10 27.38 -10.05
N ALA A 285 -6.17 26.05 -10.03
CA ALA A 285 -5.15 25.17 -10.62
C ALA A 285 -4.75 25.54 -12.04
N GLY A 286 -5.72 25.86 -12.92
CA GLY A 286 -5.46 26.27 -14.30
C GLY A 286 -4.71 27.60 -14.44
N SER A 287 -4.89 28.52 -13.49
CA SER A 287 -4.17 29.80 -13.45
C SER A 287 -2.84 29.68 -12.70
N LEU A 288 -2.73 28.76 -11.74
CA LEU A 288 -1.49 28.49 -11.02
C LEU A 288 -0.44 27.90 -11.97
N ILE A 289 -0.81 26.88 -12.73
CA ILE A 289 0.07 26.24 -13.72
C ILE A 289 0.11 27.08 -15.01
N ALA A 290 0.73 28.23 -14.93
CA ALA A 290 0.93 29.14 -16.06
C ALA A 290 2.38 29.59 -16.10
N SER A 291 2.93 29.79 -17.29
CA SER A 291 4.35 30.20 -17.47
C SER A 291 4.72 31.45 -16.69
N ALA A 292 3.75 32.36 -16.46
CA ALA A 292 3.95 33.52 -15.61
C ALA A 292 4.28 33.18 -14.14
N ASN A 293 3.90 32.01 -13.65
CA ASN A 293 4.10 31.54 -12.25
C ASN A 293 5.23 30.52 -12.11
N GLU A 294 5.90 30.16 -13.21
CA GLU A 294 6.95 29.14 -13.22
C GLU A 294 8.18 29.56 -12.44
N PHE A 295 8.72 28.64 -11.64
CA PHE A 295 9.99 28.73 -10.95
C PHE A 295 10.91 27.57 -11.36
N LEU A 296 12.17 27.89 -11.61
CA LEU A 296 13.18 26.89 -11.99
C LEU A 296 13.72 26.22 -10.73
N ALA A 297 13.01 25.22 -10.23
CA ALA A 297 13.45 24.43 -9.10
C ALA A 297 14.47 23.37 -9.54
N THR A 298 15.33 22.95 -8.61
CA THR A 298 16.31 21.87 -8.78
C THR A 298 15.82 20.55 -8.19
N GLY A 299 14.86 20.61 -7.27
CA GLY A 299 14.20 19.46 -6.64
C GLY A 299 12.92 19.90 -5.96
N PHE A 300 12.05 18.92 -5.67
CA PHE A 300 10.83 19.10 -4.89
C PHE A 300 10.57 17.83 -4.06
N SER A 301 10.33 18.02 -2.78
CA SER A 301 9.92 16.95 -1.88
C SER A 301 8.64 17.33 -1.14
N MET A 302 7.79 16.36 -0.86
CA MET A 302 6.56 16.54 -0.09
C MET A 302 6.26 15.31 0.72
N SER A 303 5.81 15.50 1.95
CA SER A 303 5.31 14.46 2.84
C SER A 303 3.95 14.83 3.38
N VAL A 304 3.04 13.88 3.35
CA VAL A 304 1.68 14.01 3.87
C VAL A 304 1.47 12.97 4.96
N SER A 305 0.95 13.38 6.10
CA SER A 305 0.54 12.50 7.19
C SER A 305 -0.89 12.78 7.60
N LYS A 306 -1.68 11.71 7.75
CA LYS A 306 -3.08 11.77 8.22
C LYS A 306 -3.17 11.72 9.75
N ASN A 307 -2.06 11.51 10.47
CA ASN A 307 -2.01 11.41 11.93
C ASN A 307 -3.11 10.49 12.49
N LEU A 308 -3.17 9.27 12.00
CA LEU A 308 -4.22 8.31 12.37
C LEU A 308 -4.10 7.92 13.85
N GLY A 309 -5.16 8.15 14.61
CA GLY A 309 -5.33 7.66 15.97
C GLY A 309 -5.86 6.23 15.99
N ASP A 310 -5.50 5.49 17.02
CA ASP A 310 -5.94 4.11 17.23
C ASP A 310 -6.53 3.91 18.63
N PRO A 311 -7.82 4.19 18.80
CA PRO A 311 -8.47 3.98 20.09
C PRO A 311 -8.60 2.51 20.47
N SER A 312 -8.58 1.59 19.51
CA SER A 312 -8.81 0.15 19.76
C SER A 312 -7.67 -0.54 20.52
N ILE A 313 -6.47 0.03 20.53
CA ILE A 313 -5.34 -0.50 21.32
C ILE A 313 -5.62 -0.37 22.83
N ALA A 314 -6.41 0.63 23.23
CA ALA A 314 -6.79 0.85 24.63
C ALA A 314 -7.99 0.00 25.07
N GLU A 315 -8.69 -0.67 24.17
CA GLU A 315 -9.87 -1.44 24.46
C GLU A 315 -9.53 -2.85 24.95
N MET A 316 -10.10 -3.24 26.09
CA MET A 316 -9.98 -4.61 26.64
C MET A 316 -10.97 -5.56 25.96
N THR A 317 -10.80 -5.82 24.68
CA THR A 317 -11.71 -6.66 23.88
C THR A 317 -11.45 -8.16 24.03
N GLY A 318 -10.33 -8.55 24.63
CA GLY A 318 -9.86 -9.95 24.65
C GLY A 318 -9.26 -10.45 23.34
N ASP A 319 -9.30 -9.65 22.27
CA ASP A 319 -8.61 -9.95 21.02
C ASP A 319 -7.15 -9.49 21.11
N LYS A 320 -6.24 -10.33 20.59
CA LYS A 320 -4.80 -10.00 20.53
C LYS A 320 -4.47 -9.00 19.42
N TYR A 321 -5.36 -8.80 18.48
CA TYR A 321 -5.15 -7.92 17.33
C TYR A 321 -6.00 -6.66 17.45
N PRO A 322 -5.45 -5.48 17.08
CA PRO A 322 -6.22 -4.25 17.03
C PRO A 322 -7.34 -4.36 15.98
N SER A 323 -8.46 -3.68 16.23
CA SER A 323 -9.54 -3.59 15.23
C SER A 323 -9.06 -2.86 13.98
N ALA A 324 -9.76 -3.03 12.86
CA ALA A 324 -9.48 -2.27 11.63
C ALA A 324 -10.07 -0.86 11.64
N ALA A 325 -10.55 -0.37 12.80
CA ALA A 325 -11.07 0.98 12.95
C ALA A 325 -9.94 1.98 13.24
N TYR A 326 -9.98 3.11 12.57
CA TYR A 326 -9.02 4.20 12.73
C TYR A 326 -9.75 5.53 12.89
N VAL A 327 -9.17 6.43 13.65
CA VAL A 327 -9.63 7.81 13.76
C VAL A 327 -8.65 8.71 13.04
N SER A 328 -9.12 9.42 12.01
CA SER A 328 -8.32 10.44 11.36
C SER A 328 -8.31 11.71 12.19
N ASN A 329 -7.12 12.15 12.55
CA ASN A 329 -6.86 13.43 13.21
C ASN A 329 -6.50 14.51 12.17
N ASP A 330 -5.72 15.49 12.58
CA ASP A 330 -5.28 16.57 11.70
C ASP A 330 -4.33 16.06 10.62
N ILE A 331 -4.49 16.61 9.41
CA ILE A 331 -3.59 16.34 8.28
C ILE A 331 -2.42 17.29 8.36
N THR A 332 -1.23 16.74 8.24
CA THR A 332 0.00 17.52 8.11
C THR A 332 0.57 17.33 6.71
N VAL A 333 0.79 18.41 5.99
CA VAL A 333 1.51 18.41 4.70
C VAL A 333 2.70 19.33 4.84
N THR A 334 3.88 18.79 4.64
CA THR A 334 5.14 19.53 4.66
C THR A 334 5.96 19.16 3.44
N GLY A 335 6.86 20.02 3.05
CA GLY A 335 7.77 19.73 1.96
C GLY A 335 8.78 20.83 1.76
N SER A 336 9.63 20.64 0.76
CA SER A 336 10.63 21.62 0.38
C SER A 336 10.86 21.62 -1.12
N PHE A 337 11.37 22.72 -1.63
CA PHE A 337 11.93 22.81 -2.96
C PHE A 337 13.15 23.73 -2.96
N ASP A 338 14.11 23.40 -3.80
CA ASP A 338 15.36 24.14 -3.94
C ASP A 338 15.41 24.84 -5.30
N PHE A 339 15.97 26.01 -5.36
CA PHE A 339 16.21 26.71 -6.62
C PHE A 339 17.49 27.55 -6.58
N VAL A 340 18.12 27.70 -7.77
CA VAL A 340 19.26 28.57 -7.95
C VAL A 340 18.75 30.00 -8.19
N MET A 341 19.25 30.99 -7.43
CA MET A 341 18.80 32.37 -7.53
C MET A 341 19.25 33.01 -8.85
N ARG A 342 18.29 33.43 -9.64
CA ARG A 342 18.47 34.31 -10.77
C ARG A 342 17.82 35.66 -10.45
N PRO A 343 18.30 36.80 -10.97
CA PRO A 343 17.75 38.12 -10.60
C PRO A 343 16.23 38.24 -10.77
N ALA A 344 15.68 37.69 -11.84
CA ALA A 344 14.24 37.70 -12.08
C ALA A 344 13.44 36.81 -11.10
N GLN A 345 14.02 35.67 -10.68
CA GLN A 345 13.40 34.78 -9.70
C GLN A 345 13.51 35.34 -8.29
N ALA A 346 14.67 35.92 -7.91
CA ALA A 346 14.85 36.54 -6.60
C ALA A 346 13.81 37.64 -6.37
N TYR A 347 13.57 38.52 -7.33
CA TYR A 347 12.56 39.58 -7.22
C TYR A 347 11.14 38.99 -7.02
N ARG A 348 10.77 38.03 -7.82
CA ARG A 348 9.45 37.36 -7.68
C ARG A 348 9.31 36.64 -6.37
N PHE A 349 10.38 35.96 -5.96
CA PHE A 349 10.41 35.23 -4.71
C PHE A 349 10.25 36.16 -3.49
N GLU A 350 10.91 37.32 -3.47
CA GLU A 350 10.72 38.33 -2.42
C GLU A 350 9.26 38.81 -2.33
N GLN A 351 8.54 38.86 -3.44
CA GLN A 351 7.11 39.19 -3.43
C GLN A 351 6.31 38.11 -2.68
N PHE A 352 6.58 36.82 -2.95
CA PHE A 352 5.90 35.74 -2.27
C PHE A 352 6.34 35.56 -0.83
N ALA A 353 7.60 35.80 -0.51
CA ALA A 353 8.13 35.76 0.86
C ALA A 353 7.48 36.76 1.81
N ARG A 354 6.90 37.83 1.28
CA ARG A 354 6.15 38.84 2.04
C ARG A 354 4.68 38.48 2.24
N LEU A 355 4.19 37.45 1.55
CA LEU A 355 2.83 36.96 1.72
C LEU A 355 2.82 35.97 2.89
N GLU A 356 1.77 36.01 3.69
CA GLU A 356 1.60 35.04 4.78
C GLU A 356 1.37 33.61 4.24
N GLN A 357 0.77 33.50 3.05
CA GLN A 357 0.38 32.25 2.44
C GLN A 357 0.46 32.34 0.91
N ILE A 358 0.91 31.27 0.28
CA ILE A 358 1.02 31.13 -1.19
C ILE A 358 0.39 29.84 -1.67
N ALA A 359 0.05 29.78 -2.98
CA ALA A 359 -0.28 28.56 -3.67
C ALA A 359 0.98 27.97 -4.31
N ILE A 360 1.15 26.66 -4.21
CA ILE A 360 2.25 25.89 -4.81
C ILE A 360 1.67 24.90 -5.79
N GLY A 361 2.18 24.88 -7.02
CA GLY A 361 1.89 23.89 -8.04
C GLY A 361 3.15 23.17 -8.47
N VAL A 362 3.07 21.88 -8.70
CA VAL A 362 4.14 21.10 -9.33
C VAL A 362 3.54 20.39 -10.52
N GLN A 363 4.17 20.47 -11.67
CA GLN A 363 3.80 19.70 -12.85
C GLN A 363 4.96 18.83 -13.27
N VAL A 364 4.69 17.56 -13.53
CA VAL A 364 5.62 16.62 -14.15
C VAL A 364 5.01 16.18 -15.48
N GLY A 365 5.81 16.28 -16.54
CA GLY A 365 5.35 15.98 -17.90
C GLY A 365 4.75 17.18 -18.64
N ASP A 366 4.75 17.09 -19.96
CA ASP A 366 4.31 18.14 -20.89
C ASP A 366 3.35 17.65 -21.98
N THR A 367 3.19 16.33 -22.09
CA THR A 367 2.36 15.70 -23.12
C THR A 367 1.01 15.29 -22.55
N ALA A 368 -0.08 15.67 -23.19
CA ALA A 368 -1.45 15.32 -22.77
C ALA A 368 -1.59 13.79 -22.59
N GLY A 369 -2.20 13.37 -21.49
CA GLY A 369 -2.26 11.97 -21.08
C GLY A 369 -1.07 11.54 -20.20
N SER A 370 0.03 12.30 -20.19
CA SER A 370 1.24 12.02 -19.42
C SER A 370 1.65 13.22 -18.54
N ILE A 371 0.69 14.01 -18.09
CA ILE A 371 0.90 15.13 -17.18
C ILE A 371 0.37 14.77 -15.82
N VAL A 372 1.18 15.00 -14.80
CA VAL A 372 0.79 14.88 -13.39
C VAL A 372 1.02 16.21 -12.70
N GLN A 373 -0.01 16.71 -12.01
CA GLN A 373 0.04 17.98 -11.28
C GLN A 373 -0.28 17.77 -9.81
N ILE A 374 0.54 18.34 -8.93
CA ILE A 374 0.28 18.46 -7.49
C ILE A 374 -0.11 19.91 -7.23
N ILE A 375 -1.27 20.15 -6.65
CA ILE A 375 -1.79 21.49 -6.37
C ILE A 375 -1.98 21.66 -4.87
N ILE A 376 -1.29 22.61 -4.29
CA ILE A 376 -1.40 23.03 -2.89
C ILE A 376 -1.92 24.48 -2.88
N PRO A 377 -3.21 24.69 -2.60
CA PRO A 377 -3.82 26.03 -2.74
C PRO A 377 -3.34 27.04 -1.71
N SER A 378 -2.86 26.57 -0.56
CA SER A 378 -2.42 27.44 0.52
C SER A 378 -1.32 26.79 1.33
N ALA A 379 -0.14 27.40 1.34
CA ALA A 379 1.00 26.95 2.13
C ALA A 379 1.72 28.16 2.74
N ARG A 380 2.20 27.98 3.96
CA ARG A 380 3.13 28.90 4.60
C ARG A 380 4.55 28.48 4.24
N VAL A 381 5.39 29.41 3.87
CA VAL A 381 6.77 29.15 3.45
C VAL A 381 7.78 29.73 4.44
N SER A 382 8.92 29.05 4.55
CA SER A 382 10.12 29.47 5.27
C SER A 382 11.31 29.31 4.33
N ILE A 383 12.24 30.24 4.38
CA ILE A 383 13.34 30.32 3.42
C ILE A 383 14.67 30.26 4.15
N SER A 384 15.58 29.46 3.60
CA SER A 384 17.00 29.47 3.98
C SER A 384 17.86 29.73 2.75
N GLY A 385 18.82 30.65 2.91
CA GLY A 385 19.86 30.88 1.88
C GLY A 385 20.87 29.73 1.88
N THR A 386 21.22 29.26 0.71
CA THR A 386 22.19 28.17 0.47
C THR A 386 23.15 28.56 -0.66
N GLU A 387 24.16 27.76 -0.90
CA GLU A 387 25.06 27.86 -2.05
C GLU A 387 25.03 26.53 -2.80
N GLN A 388 24.93 26.59 -4.11
CA GLN A 388 24.99 25.43 -4.98
C GLN A 388 25.97 25.69 -6.13
N ASP A 389 27.05 24.92 -6.20
CA ASP A 389 28.09 25.03 -7.23
C ASP A 389 28.64 26.45 -7.42
N GLY A 390 28.80 27.19 -6.31
CA GLY A 390 29.28 28.59 -6.32
C GLY A 390 28.20 29.61 -6.70
N ALA A 391 26.95 29.21 -6.96
CA ALA A 391 25.85 30.11 -7.19
C ALA A 391 24.98 30.28 -5.92
N ALA A 392 24.42 31.48 -5.74
CA ALA A 392 23.45 31.70 -4.68
C ALA A 392 22.21 30.83 -4.96
N ALA A 393 21.79 30.05 -3.98
CA ALA A 393 20.63 29.20 -4.00
C ALA A 393 19.73 29.48 -2.80
N ALA A 394 18.50 29.01 -2.83
CA ALA A 394 17.62 29.00 -1.68
C ALA A 394 16.90 27.68 -1.57
N SER A 395 16.76 27.22 -0.33
CA SER A 395 15.84 26.14 0.03
C SER A 395 14.59 26.75 0.66
N VAL A 396 13.45 26.30 0.21
CA VAL A 396 12.14 26.76 0.67
C VAL A 396 11.42 25.60 1.30
N ASP A 397 11.22 25.68 2.60
CA ASP A 397 10.37 24.76 3.32
C ASP A 397 8.94 25.30 3.30
N PHE A 398 7.96 24.41 3.13
CA PHE A 398 6.56 24.78 3.18
C PHE A 398 5.77 23.85 4.08
N ALA A 399 4.71 24.41 4.67
CA ALA A 399 3.70 23.65 5.41
C ALA A 399 2.30 24.08 4.96
N LEU A 400 1.41 23.11 4.81
CA LEU A 400 0.01 23.36 4.47
C LEU A 400 -0.64 24.27 5.52
N THR A 401 -1.41 25.24 5.04
CA THR A 401 -2.27 26.07 5.88
C THR A 401 -3.71 25.97 5.38
N GLN A 402 -4.66 26.32 6.24
CA GLN A 402 -6.05 26.34 5.86
C GLN A 402 -6.27 27.40 4.76
N GLY A 403 -6.76 26.96 3.60
CA GLY A 403 -7.17 27.84 2.52
C GLY A 403 -8.51 28.54 2.82
N SER A 404 -9.06 29.21 1.82
CA SER A 404 -10.38 29.88 1.92
C SER A 404 -11.55 28.91 2.10
N SER A 405 -11.36 27.62 1.83
CA SER A 405 -12.34 26.55 2.01
C SER A 405 -11.97 25.68 3.20
N ALA A 406 -12.90 25.47 4.11
CA ALA A 406 -12.74 24.61 5.28
C ALA A 406 -12.91 23.11 4.97
N THR A 407 -12.91 22.71 3.70
CA THR A 407 -13.06 21.31 3.30
C THR A 407 -11.73 20.63 3.07
N ASP A 408 -11.61 19.37 3.48
CA ASP A 408 -10.41 18.56 3.28
C ASP A 408 -10.03 18.43 1.79
N ALA A 409 -11.02 18.36 0.89
CA ALA A 409 -10.84 18.29 -0.54
C ALA A 409 -10.13 19.52 -1.15
N ALA A 410 -10.16 20.65 -0.43
CA ALA A 410 -9.47 21.88 -0.84
C ALA A 410 -8.03 21.98 -0.29
N ALA A 411 -7.59 21.02 0.53
CA ALA A 411 -6.26 21.05 1.14
C ALA A 411 -5.17 20.89 0.09
N PHE A 412 -5.28 19.87 -0.74
CA PHE A 412 -4.43 19.66 -1.91
C PHE A 412 -5.06 18.63 -2.85
N SER A 413 -4.57 18.58 -4.08
CA SER A 413 -5.03 17.61 -5.07
C SER A 413 -3.89 17.11 -5.96
N LEU A 414 -4.04 15.87 -6.44
CA LEU A 414 -3.22 15.24 -7.46
C LEU A 414 -4.07 15.10 -8.72
N ILE A 415 -3.59 15.62 -9.85
CA ILE A 415 -4.35 15.70 -11.10
C ILE A 415 -3.56 15.05 -12.22
N TYR A 416 -4.15 14.07 -12.90
CA TYR A 416 -3.65 13.47 -14.13
C TYR A 416 -4.39 14.10 -15.34
N LYS A 417 -3.63 14.55 -16.35
CA LYS A 417 -4.16 15.23 -17.55
C LYS A 417 -3.61 14.65 -18.83
#